data_670530cf0cd9462d04e1238a66862094
#
_entry.id   670530cf0cd9462d04e1238a66862094
#
_cell.length_a   1.000
_cell.length_b   1.000
_cell.length_c   1.000
_cell.angle_alpha   90.00
_cell.angle_beta   90.00
_cell.angle_gamma   90.00
#
_symmetry.space_group_name_H-M   'P 1'
#
loop_
_entity.id
_entity.type
_entity.pdbx_description
1 polymer ?
#
loop_
_entity_poly.entity_id
_entity_poly.type
_entity_poly.pdbx_seq_one_letter_code
_entity_poly.pdbx_strand_id
1 'polypeptide(L)'
;SDLECRMTVVPATTSAEEVLALAPDGVFLSNGPGDPEPCDYAIEAIQEILRSSVPVFGICLGHQLLALAAGAKTMKMKFGHHGANHPVQDLATGRVMITSQNHGFAVDPESLPEHLEITHTSLFDGSLQGLSFRDQPAYSFQGHPEASPGPHDVLHLFERFINDMDEYKRKNSQKTVAV
;
A
#
# COMPACT_ATOMS: atom_id res chain seq x y z
N SER A 1 -16.79 2.69 -9.05
CA SER A 1 -16.40 2.06 -7.78
C SER A 1 -17.40 2.44 -6.71
N ASP A 2 -17.59 1.59 -5.72
CA ASP A 2 -18.57 1.80 -4.63
C ASP A 2 -18.24 3.03 -3.77
N LEU A 3 -17.00 3.55 -3.89
CA LEU A 3 -16.50 4.74 -3.20
C LEU A 3 -16.49 6.01 -4.08
N GLU A 4 -17.23 6.00 -5.20
CA GLU A 4 -17.43 7.15 -6.11
C GLU A 4 -16.14 7.80 -6.66
N CYS A 5 -15.02 7.06 -6.70
CA CYS A 5 -13.75 7.54 -7.25
C CYS A 5 -13.69 7.34 -8.77
N ARG A 6 -13.22 8.37 -9.48
CA ARG A 6 -12.82 8.23 -10.87
C ARG A 6 -11.44 7.58 -10.95
N MET A 7 -11.34 6.41 -11.56
CA MET A 7 -10.09 5.66 -11.70
C MET A 7 -9.53 5.75 -13.11
N THR A 8 -8.21 5.93 -13.20
CA THR A 8 -7.43 5.75 -14.42
C THR A 8 -6.46 4.59 -14.18
N VAL A 9 -6.58 3.53 -14.95
CA VAL A 9 -5.66 2.38 -14.87
C VAL A 9 -4.55 2.59 -15.89
N VAL A 10 -3.31 2.47 -15.43
CA VAL A 10 -2.10 2.60 -16.25
C VAL A 10 -1.27 1.31 -16.20
N PRO A 11 -0.47 0.99 -17.22
CA PRO A 11 0.48 -0.12 -17.19
C PRO A 11 1.47 0.02 -16.04
N ALA A 12 1.96 -1.11 -15.50
CA ALA A 12 2.94 -1.13 -14.42
C ALA A 12 4.29 -0.47 -14.80
N THR A 13 4.58 -0.34 -16.09
CA THR A 13 5.78 0.30 -16.64
C THR A 13 5.63 1.81 -16.87
N THR A 14 4.47 2.41 -16.53
CA THR A 14 4.25 3.85 -16.67
C THR A 14 5.17 4.62 -15.73
N SER A 15 5.85 5.64 -16.25
CA SER A 15 6.77 6.45 -15.46
C SER A 15 6.04 7.31 -14.42
N ALA A 16 6.75 7.73 -13.39
CA ALA A 16 6.22 8.64 -12.39
C ALA A 16 5.77 9.98 -13.00
N GLU A 17 6.53 10.51 -13.98
CA GLU A 17 6.17 11.72 -14.71
C GLU A 17 4.82 11.60 -15.40
N GLU A 18 4.60 10.50 -16.13
CA GLU A 18 3.33 10.23 -16.80
C GLU A 18 2.17 10.07 -15.81
N VAL A 19 2.40 9.37 -14.69
CA VAL A 19 1.39 9.23 -13.63
C VAL A 19 1.04 10.59 -13.03
N LEU A 20 2.03 11.39 -12.65
CA LEU A 20 1.83 12.70 -12.04
C LEU A 20 1.24 13.72 -13.00
N ALA A 21 1.50 13.60 -14.33
CA ALA A 21 0.87 14.43 -15.36
C ALA A 21 -0.65 14.25 -15.45
N LEU A 22 -1.18 13.12 -14.98
CA LEU A 22 -2.63 12.92 -14.83
C LEU A 22 -3.24 13.71 -13.67
N ALA A 23 -2.42 14.39 -12.87
CA ALA A 23 -2.83 15.14 -11.69
C ALA A 23 -3.72 14.32 -10.73
N PRO A 24 -3.28 13.13 -10.27
CA PRO A 24 -4.09 12.27 -9.42
C PRO A 24 -4.23 12.85 -8.02
N ASP A 25 -5.37 12.64 -7.38
CA ASP A 25 -5.60 12.94 -5.96
C ASP A 25 -4.95 11.86 -5.06
N GLY A 26 -4.65 10.67 -5.60
CA GLY A 26 -3.94 9.59 -4.94
C GLY A 26 -3.50 8.52 -5.93
N VAL A 27 -2.50 7.73 -5.55
CA VAL A 27 -1.96 6.61 -6.36
C VAL A 27 -2.18 5.30 -5.62
N PHE A 28 -2.84 4.36 -6.29
CA PHE A 28 -3.08 3.02 -5.77
C PHE A 28 -2.16 2.01 -6.46
N LEU A 29 -1.36 1.29 -5.67
CA LEU A 29 -0.49 0.24 -6.14
C LEU A 29 -1.20 -1.11 -5.98
N SER A 30 -1.63 -1.68 -7.09
CA SER A 30 -2.42 -2.91 -7.08
C SER A 30 -1.60 -4.14 -6.70
N ASN A 31 -2.32 -5.23 -6.44
CA ASN A 31 -1.75 -6.56 -6.37
C ASN A 31 -1.17 -7.01 -7.73
N GLY A 32 -0.34 -8.03 -7.69
CA GLY A 32 0.26 -8.66 -8.86
C GLY A 32 1.03 -9.93 -8.50
N PRO A 33 1.41 -10.74 -9.49
CA PRO A 33 2.17 -11.96 -9.27
C PRO A 33 3.68 -11.72 -9.23
N GLY A 34 4.40 -12.66 -8.63
CA GLY A 34 5.84 -12.80 -8.78
C GLY A 34 6.66 -12.21 -7.65
N ASP A 35 7.95 -12.11 -7.93
CA ASP A 35 8.97 -11.53 -7.05
C ASP A 35 8.97 -10.02 -7.21
N PRO A 36 8.88 -9.22 -6.14
CA PRO A 36 8.90 -7.77 -6.24
C PRO A 36 10.30 -7.19 -6.54
N GLU A 37 11.38 -7.85 -6.15
CA GLU A 37 12.75 -7.31 -6.28
C GLU A 37 13.16 -6.95 -7.73
N PRO A 38 12.83 -7.77 -8.76
CA PRO A 38 13.20 -7.43 -10.14
C PRO A 38 12.38 -6.30 -10.77
N CYS A 39 11.43 -5.71 -10.06
CA CYS A 39 10.56 -4.65 -10.57
C CYS A 39 11.18 -3.25 -10.41
N ASP A 40 12.46 -3.08 -10.77
CA ASP A 40 13.19 -1.81 -10.64
C ASP A 40 12.44 -0.61 -11.20
N TYR A 41 11.82 -0.77 -12.39
CA TYR A 41 11.03 0.26 -13.05
C TYR A 41 9.86 0.78 -12.17
N ALA A 42 9.21 -0.12 -11.43
CA ALA A 42 8.11 0.25 -10.54
C ALA A 42 8.63 0.87 -9.24
N ILE A 43 9.72 0.32 -8.70
CA ILE A 43 10.35 0.82 -7.48
C ILE A 43 10.82 2.27 -7.69
N GLU A 44 11.50 2.57 -8.80
CA GLU A 44 11.96 3.92 -9.16
C GLU A 44 10.78 4.89 -9.34
N ALA A 45 9.74 4.47 -10.06
CA ALA A 45 8.54 5.30 -10.23
C ALA A 45 7.84 5.60 -8.90
N ILE A 46 7.72 4.61 -8.00
CA ILE A 46 7.14 4.81 -6.67
C ILE A 46 7.97 5.78 -5.83
N GLN A 47 9.31 5.69 -5.88
CA GLN A 47 10.19 6.63 -5.18
C GLN A 47 9.95 8.08 -5.61
N GLU A 48 9.77 8.33 -6.90
CA GLU A 48 9.48 9.66 -7.43
C GLU A 48 8.07 10.15 -7.04
N ILE A 49 7.08 9.25 -7.10
CA ILE A 49 5.71 9.56 -6.66
C ILE A 49 5.68 9.94 -5.18
N LEU A 50 6.41 9.21 -4.33
CA LEU A 50 6.52 9.53 -2.90
C LEU A 50 7.07 10.95 -2.64
N ARG A 51 8.01 11.45 -3.47
CA ARG A 51 8.53 12.83 -3.36
C ARG A 51 7.48 13.90 -3.67
N SER A 52 6.43 13.56 -4.39
CA SER A 52 5.34 14.50 -4.73
C SER A 52 4.35 14.73 -3.60
N SER A 53 4.41 13.94 -2.53
CA SER A 53 3.47 13.93 -1.39
C SER A 53 2.02 13.60 -1.77
N VAL A 54 1.77 13.06 -2.96
CA VAL A 54 0.47 12.48 -3.33
C VAL A 54 0.22 11.26 -2.43
N PRO A 55 -0.97 11.09 -1.88
CA PRO A 55 -1.32 9.89 -1.11
C PRO A 55 -1.07 8.60 -1.88
N VAL A 56 -0.44 7.61 -1.23
CA VAL A 56 -0.14 6.31 -1.83
C VAL A 56 -0.68 5.19 -0.96
N PHE A 57 -1.44 4.28 -1.56
CA PHE A 57 -1.88 3.05 -0.90
C PHE A 57 -1.50 1.82 -1.74
N GLY A 58 -0.79 0.86 -1.13
CA GLY A 58 -0.36 -0.38 -1.79
C GLY A 58 -0.93 -1.65 -1.16
N ILE A 59 -1.37 -2.60 -1.99
CA ILE A 59 -1.83 -3.92 -1.53
C ILE A 59 -1.01 -5.06 -2.14
N CYS A 60 -0.78 -6.10 -1.38
CA CYS A 60 -0.07 -7.33 -1.78
C CYS A 60 1.28 -7.02 -2.47
N LEU A 61 1.42 -7.20 -3.77
CA LEU A 61 2.62 -6.78 -4.50
C LEU A 61 2.90 -5.28 -4.35
N GLY A 62 1.86 -4.43 -4.41
CA GLY A 62 2.00 -2.99 -4.20
C GLY A 62 2.51 -2.63 -2.80
N HIS A 63 2.16 -3.41 -1.76
CA HIS A 63 2.74 -3.27 -0.43
C HIS A 63 4.25 -3.56 -0.44
N GLN A 64 4.66 -4.64 -1.09
CA GLN A 64 6.07 -5.04 -1.18
C GLN A 64 6.91 -4.02 -1.98
N LEU A 65 6.38 -3.54 -3.11
CA LEU A 65 7.02 -2.52 -3.93
C LEU A 65 7.14 -1.18 -3.20
N LEU A 66 6.12 -0.78 -2.43
CA LEU A 66 6.18 0.42 -1.61
C LEU A 66 7.25 0.32 -0.53
N ALA A 67 7.38 -0.84 0.11
CA ALA A 67 8.42 -1.11 1.10
C ALA A 67 9.83 -1.05 0.48
N LEU A 68 10.04 -1.68 -0.69
CA LEU A 68 11.30 -1.61 -1.43
C LEU A 68 11.65 -0.18 -1.84
N ALA A 69 10.69 0.58 -2.34
CA ALA A 69 10.86 1.99 -2.69
C ALA A 69 11.27 2.85 -1.49
N ALA A 70 10.81 2.49 -0.29
CA ALA A 70 11.19 3.14 0.96
C ALA A 70 12.56 2.70 1.52
N GLY A 71 13.22 1.72 0.90
CA GLY A 71 14.53 1.21 1.30
C GLY A 71 14.50 -0.03 2.21
N ALA A 72 13.34 -0.62 2.45
CA ALA A 72 13.23 -1.92 3.10
C ALA A 72 13.60 -3.06 2.13
N LYS A 73 13.64 -4.28 2.64
CA LYS A 73 13.90 -5.50 1.85
C LYS A 73 12.70 -6.43 1.89
N THR A 74 12.64 -7.32 0.91
CA THR A 74 11.68 -8.42 0.90
C THR A 74 12.39 -9.76 1.10
N MET A 75 11.62 -10.75 1.55
CA MET A 75 12.11 -12.12 1.71
C MET A 75 11.12 -13.11 1.12
N LYS A 76 11.64 -14.19 0.55
CA LYS A 76 10.81 -15.31 0.10
C LYS A 76 10.38 -16.14 1.30
N MET A 77 9.09 -16.32 1.46
CA MET A 77 8.53 -17.17 2.50
C MET A 77 8.68 -18.65 2.17
N LYS A 78 8.82 -19.50 3.18
CA LYS A 78 8.96 -20.95 2.98
C LYS A 78 7.69 -21.57 2.36
N PHE A 79 6.50 -21.13 2.79
CA PHE A 79 5.22 -21.66 2.35
C PHE A 79 4.28 -20.58 1.77
N GLY A 80 4.53 -19.32 2.07
CA GLY A 80 3.61 -18.22 1.76
C GLY A 80 2.32 -18.25 2.59
N HIS A 81 1.43 -17.32 2.29
CA HIS A 81 0.08 -17.27 2.84
C HIS A 81 -0.93 -17.40 1.72
N HIS A 82 -1.81 -18.41 1.82
CA HIS A 82 -2.81 -18.71 0.80
C HIS A 82 -4.12 -19.10 1.47
N GLY A 83 -5.13 -18.25 1.37
CA GLY A 83 -6.46 -18.50 1.94
C GLY A 83 -7.16 -17.23 2.42
N ALA A 84 -8.45 -17.37 2.75
CA ALA A 84 -9.32 -16.28 3.17
C ALA A 84 -9.64 -16.29 4.68
N ASN A 85 -8.78 -16.88 5.49
CA ASN A 85 -8.98 -17.07 6.93
C ASN A 85 -7.76 -16.70 7.76
N HIS A 86 -6.92 -15.75 7.26
CA HIS A 86 -5.70 -15.34 7.96
C HIS A 86 -6.02 -14.24 8.98
N PRO A 87 -5.80 -14.51 10.28
CA PRO A 87 -5.95 -13.50 11.32
C PRO A 87 -4.76 -12.55 11.31
N VAL A 88 -5.05 -11.26 11.22
CA VAL A 88 -4.09 -10.16 11.25
C VAL A 88 -4.47 -9.20 12.37
N GLN A 89 -3.50 -8.80 13.18
CA GLN A 89 -3.70 -7.84 14.25
C GLN A 89 -3.29 -6.44 13.82
N ASP A 90 -4.19 -5.48 14.00
CA ASP A 90 -3.89 -4.05 13.99
C ASP A 90 -3.17 -3.69 15.29
N LEU A 91 -1.94 -3.22 15.19
CA LEU A 91 -1.09 -2.92 16.35
C LEU A 91 -1.52 -1.66 17.11
N ALA A 92 -2.20 -0.72 16.46
CA ALA A 92 -2.66 0.51 17.09
C ALA A 92 -3.88 0.27 17.98
N THR A 93 -4.81 -0.58 17.54
CA THR A 93 -6.08 -0.84 18.22
C THR A 93 -6.11 -2.18 18.97
N GLY A 94 -5.20 -3.10 18.65
CA GLY A 94 -5.21 -4.48 19.12
C GLY A 94 -6.30 -5.34 18.48
N ARG A 95 -7.10 -4.80 17.55
CA ARG A 95 -8.18 -5.52 16.87
C ARG A 95 -7.60 -6.62 15.98
N VAL A 96 -8.23 -7.78 16.02
CA VAL A 96 -7.94 -8.89 15.09
C VAL A 96 -8.96 -8.87 13.96
N MET A 97 -8.45 -8.98 12.74
CA MET A 97 -9.23 -8.98 11.52
C MET A 97 -8.93 -10.25 10.72
N ILE A 98 -9.95 -10.82 10.10
CA ILE A 98 -9.78 -11.94 9.18
C ILE A 98 -9.54 -11.38 7.78
N THR A 99 -8.50 -11.89 7.12
CA THR A 99 -8.04 -11.37 5.82
C THR A 99 -7.89 -12.48 4.78
N SER A 100 -8.02 -12.11 3.52
CA SER A 100 -7.64 -12.94 2.39
C SER A 100 -6.18 -12.69 2.06
N GLN A 101 -5.41 -13.76 1.87
CA GLN A 101 -3.97 -13.73 1.60
C GLN A 101 -3.64 -14.62 0.40
N ASN A 102 -2.76 -14.13 -0.48
CA ASN A 102 -2.23 -14.93 -1.58
C ASN A 102 -0.86 -14.38 -2.02
N HIS A 103 0.18 -14.69 -1.24
CA HIS A 103 1.53 -14.21 -1.52
C HIS A 103 2.60 -15.20 -1.04
N GLY A 104 3.73 -15.23 -1.74
CA GLY A 104 4.92 -16.02 -1.41
C GLY A 104 6.11 -15.21 -0.92
N PHE A 105 5.99 -13.88 -0.90
CA PHE A 105 7.00 -12.95 -0.41
C PHE A 105 6.41 -12.08 0.71
N ALA A 106 7.26 -11.61 1.60
CA ALA A 106 6.91 -10.69 2.68
C ALA A 106 8.00 -9.61 2.82
N VAL A 107 7.62 -8.49 3.43
CA VAL A 107 8.61 -7.46 3.82
C VAL A 107 9.37 -7.94 5.05
N ASP A 108 10.69 -7.82 5.02
CA ASP A 108 11.57 -8.14 6.15
C ASP A 108 11.47 -7.05 7.23
N PRO A 109 10.90 -7.34 8.40
CA PRO A 109 10.73 -6.35 9.46
C PRO A 109 12.06 -5.81 10.02
N GLU A 110 13.14 -6.59 9.93
CA GLU A 110 14.46 -6.17 10.42
C GLU A 110 15.15 -5.15 9.47
N SER A 111 14.65 -5.02 8.25
CA SER A 111 15.19 -4.11 7.24
C SER A 111 14.51 -2.74 7.22
N LEU A 112 13.51 -2.49 8.06
CA LEU A 112 12.70 -1.28 7.99
C LEU A 112 13.49 -0.02 8.35
N PRO A 113 13.50 1.01 7.48
CA PRO A 113 14.00 2.34 7.83
C PRO A 113 13.16 3.02 8.92
N GLU A 114 13.76 3.95 9.67
CA GLU A 114 13.11 4.65 10.80
C GLU A 114 11.84 5.45 10.44
N HIS A 115 11.72 5.88 9.19
CA HIS A 115 10.54 6.61 8.70
C HIS A 115 9.34 5.71 8.41
N LEU A 116 9.49 4.39 8.51
CA LEU A 116 8.41 3.42 8.41
C LEU A 116 8.00 2.91 9.79
N GLU A 117 6.74 2.53 9.91
CA GLU A 117 6.22 1.82 11.07
C GLU A 117 5.39 0.62 10.65
N ILE A 118 5.46 -0.45 11.42
CA ILE A 118 4.61 -1.62 11.25
C ILE A 118 3.24 -1.30 11.82
N THR A 119 2.20 -1.48 11.02
CA THR A 119 0.82 -1.24 11.45
C THR A 119 0.06 -2.53 11.75
N HIS A 120 0.41 -3.61 11.07
CA HIS A 120 -0.29 -4.89 11.17
C HIS A 120 0.69 -6.06 11.15
N THR A 121 0.35 -7.12 11.90
CA THR A 121 1.11 -8.38 11.93
C THR A 121 0.21 -9.60 11.84
N SER A 122 0.71 -10.67 11.22
CA SER A 122 0.05 -11.97 11.16
C SER A 122 0.07 -12.63 12.53
N LEU A 123 -1.06 -13.18 12.97
CA LEU A 123 -1.13 -13.99 14.20
C LEU A 123 -0.69 -15.44 13.97
N PHE A 124 -0.46 -15.87 12.72
CA PHE A 124 0.03 -17.22 12.46
C PHE A 124 1.53 -17.34 12.66
N ASP A 125 2.31 -16.33 12.23
CA ASP A 125 3.77 -16.41 12.19
C ASP A 125 4.49 -15.10 12.55
N GLY A 126 3.74 -14.05 12.91
CA GLY A 126 4.29 -12.74 13.24
C GLY A 126 4.81 -11.94 12.04
N SER A 127 4.62 -12.42 10.81
CA SER A 127 5.07 -11.71 9.62
C SER A 127 4.39 -10.34 9.48
N LEU A 128 5.12 -9.39 8.91
CA LEU A 128 4.64 -8.04 8.68
C LEU A 128 3.51 -8.04 7.65
N GLN A 129 2.40 -7.39 8.00
CA GLN A 129 1.18 -7.36 7.19
C GLN A 129 0.73 -5.95 6.81
N GLY A 130 1.33 -4.92 7.36
CA GLY A 130 1.01 -3.54 7.02
C GLY A 130 2.09 -2.57 7.45
N LEU A 131 2.25 -1.51 6.66
CA LEU A 131 3.21 -0.43 6.86
C LEU A 131 2.52 0.92 6.76
N SER A 132 3.05 1.92 7.45
CA SER A 132 2.72 3.33 7.27
C SER A 132 3.99 4.18 7.30
N PHE A 133 4.02 5.23 6.48
CA PHE A 133 5.04 6.27 6.59
C PHE A 133 4.67 7.23 7.71
N ARG A 134 5.67 7.71 8.45
CA ARG A 134 5.48 8.63 9.58
C ARG A 134 5.29 10.07 9.14
N ASP A 135 5.84 10.43 7.99
CA ASP A 135 6.03 11.80 7.52
C ASP A 135 5.21 12.15 6.25
N GLN A 136 4.49 11.18 5.69
CA GLN A 136 3.70 11.38 4.47
C GLN A 136 2.50 10.42 4.39
N PRO A 137 1.46 10.77 3.60
CA PRO A 137 0.24 9.95 3.48
C PRO A 137 0.48 8.74 2.57
N ALA A 138 1.37 7.84 3.00
CA ALA A 138 1.65 6.60 2.29
C ALA A 138 1.58 5.41 3.26
N TYR A 139 0.89 4.36 2.86
CA TYR A 139 0.74 3.15 3.66
C TYR A 139 0.39 1.94 2.78
N SER A 140 0.45 0.76 3.35
CA SER A 140 0.22 -0.46 2.60
C SER A 140 -0.25 -1.63 3.47
N PHE A 141 -0.83 -2.62 2.82
CA PHE A 141 -1.35 -3.83 3.44
C PHE A 141 -1.02 -5.07 2.60
N GLN A 142 -0.51 -6.14 3.22
CA GLN A 142 -0.09 -7.35 2.52
C GLN A 142 -1.25 -8.20 2.03
N GLY A 143 -2.37 -8.19 2.74
CA GLY A 143 -3.58 -8.92 2.35
C GLY A 143 -4.37 -8.24 1.24
N HIS A 144 -5.53 -8.83 0.94
CA HIS A 144 -6.44 -8.41 -0.12
C HIS A 144 -7.74 -7.83 0.48
N PRO A 145 -7.80 -6.53 0.81
CA PRO A 145 -9.02 -5.90 1.33
C PRO A 145 -10.17 -5.88 0.31
N GLU A 146 -9.84 -5.98 -0.98
CA GLU A 146 -10.78 -6.03 -2.09
C GLU A 146 -11.40 -7.41 -2.33
N ALA A 147 -10.97 -8.44 -1.60
CA ALA A 147 -11.36 -9.84 -1.85
C ALA A 147 -12.88 -10.03 -1.85
N SER A 148 -13.38 -10.66 -2.93
CA SER A 148 -14.79 -11.01 -3.07
C SER A 148 -14.94 -12.34 -3.87
N PRO A 149 -15.61 -13.36 -3.33
CA PRO A 149 -16.10 -13.47 -1.96
C PRO A 149 -14.96 -13.60 -0.94
N GLY A 150 -15.06 -12.93 0.18
CA GLY A 150 -14.01 -12.96 1.21
C GLY A 150 -14.33 -12.07 2.41
N PRO A 151 -13.45 -12.05 3.42
CA PRO A 151 -13.62 -11.20 4.59
C PRO A 151 -13.51 -9.71 4.22
N HIS A 152 -14.37 -8.88 4.84
CA HIS A 152 -14.43 -7.45 4.59
C HIS A 152 -13.92 -6.61 5.77
N ASP A 153 -13.25 -7.23 6.73
CA ASP A 153 -12.80 -6.59 7.98
C ASP A 153 -11.84 -5.42 7.74
N VAL A 154 -11.12 -5.42 6.61
CA VAL A 154 -10.09 -4.42 6.27
C VAL A 154 -10.54 -3.38 5.22
N LEU A 155 -11.83 -3.32 4.88
CA LEU A 155 -12.37 -2.33 3.93
C LEU A 155 -12.12 -0.89 4.35
N HIS A 156 -12.03 -0.61 5.67
CA HIS A 156 -11.72 0.71 6.22
C HIS A 156 -10.38 1.29 5.74
N LEU A 157 -9.46 0.46 5.20
CA LEU A 157 -8.23 0.95 4.60
C LEU A 157 -8.49 1.74 3.31
N PHE A 158 -9.52 1.38 2.54
CA PHE A 158 -9.93 2.19 1.38
C PHE A 158 -10.58 3.50 1.82
N GLU A 159 -11.38 3.49 2.89
CA GLU A 159 -11.97 4.72 3.45
C GLU A 159 -10.88 5.69 3.92
N ARG A 160 -9.82 5.18 4.57
CA ARG A 160 -8.65 5.97 4.92
C ARG A 160 -8.04 6.61 3.68
N PHE A 161 -7.84 5.85 2.60
CA PHE A 161 -7.25 6.36 1.36
C PHE A 161 -8.08 7.48 0.73
N ILE A 162 -9.42 7.35 0.73
CA ILE A 162 -10.31 8.41 0.27
C ILE A 162 -10.13 9.69 1.10
N ASN A 163 -10.10 9.56 2.42
CA ASN A 163 -9.89 10.69 3.31
C ASN A 163 -8.55 11.40 3.08
N ASP A 164 -7.47 10.63 2.87
CA ASP A 164 -6.15 11.16 2.55
C ASP A 164 -6.15 11.93 1.21
N MET A 165 -6.84 11.40 0.18
CA MET A 165 -7.02 12.07 -1.11
C MET A 165 -7.81 13.38 -0.98
N ASP A 166 -8.89 13.38 -0.20
CA ASP A 166 -9.71 14.59 0.03
C ASP A 166 -8.90 15.67 0.78
N GLU A 167 -8.08 15.27 1.73
CA GLU A 167 -7.20 16.19 2.43
C GLU A 167 -6.12 16.78 1.51
N TYR A 168 -5.50 15.94 0.68
CA TYR A 168 -4.52 16.36 -0.33
C TYR A 168 -5.12 17.36 -1.32
N LYS A 169 -6.30 17.07 -1.84
CA LYS A 169 -7.04 17.95 -2.75
C LYS A 169 -7.37 19.30 -2.13
N ARG A 170 -7.84 19.32 -0.89
CA ARG A 170 -8.11 20.58 -0.15
C ARG A 170 -6.86 21.43 0.02
N LYS A 171 -5.73 20.83 0.41
CA LYS A 171 -4.46 21.53 0.58
C LYS A 171 -3.95 22.15 -0.73
N ASN A 172 -4.10 21.45 -1.85
CA ASN A 172 -3.66 21.93 -3.16
C ASN A 172 -4.59 23.02 -3.73
N SER A 173 -5.89 22.91 -3.52
CA SER A 173 -6.85 23.95 -3.93
C SER A 173 -6.60 25.29 -3.19
N GLN A 174 -6.19 25.24 -1.92
CA GLN A 174 -5.85 26.44 -1.14
C GLN A 174 -4.55 27.12 -1.61
N LYS A 175 -3.56 26.35 -2.09
CA LYS A 175 -2.32 26.92 -2.66
C LYS A 175 -2.57 27.64 -3.97
N THR A 176 -3.52 27.22 -4.78
CA THR A 176 -3.86 27.84 -6.07
C THR A 176 -4.60 29.18 -5.91
N VAL A 177 -5.26 29.43 -4.77
CA VAL A 177 -6.01 30.67 -4.48
C VAL A 177 -5.11 31.75 -3.82
N ALA A 178 -3.93 31.39 -3.34
CA ALA A 178 -3.01 32.29 -2.62
C ALA A 178 -1.93 32.95 -3.51
N VAL A 179 -2.12 32.98 -4.84
CA VAL A 179 -1.23 33.64 -5.83
C VAL A 179 -1.90 34.85 -6.44
#